data_17eb213878316c692d1c810cc887bafd
#
_entry.id   17eb213878316c692d1c810cc887bafd
#
_cell.length_a   1.000
_cell.length_b   1.000
_cell.length_c   1.000
_cell.angle_alpha   90.00
_cell.angle_beta   90.00
_cell.angle_gamma   90.00
#
_symmetry.space_group_name_H-M   'P 1'
#
loop_
_entity.id
_entity.type
_entity.pdbx_description
1 polymer ?
#
loop_
_entity_poly.entity_id
_entity_poly.type
_entity_poly.pdbx_seq_one_letter_code
_entity_poly.pdbx_strand_id
1 'polypeptide(L)'
;MSFITSLKIEAALDSTYGKGLDLALSGGVFDCKETPSSIEGAVIVSGTVEGSYGQAYQTRVSLDLDEQAVLAYSCDCPAARNYDGMCKHEIALVLHYLDAIGIAPLA
;
A
#
# COMPACT_ATOMS: atom_id res chain seq x y z
N MET A 1 14.95 -1.08 -8.97
CA MET A 1 13.54 -1.35 -9.34
C MET A 1 12.68 -0.24 -8.78
N SER A 2 11.67 0.22 -9.50
CA SER A 2 10.77 1.25 -9.00
C SER A 2 9.71 0.66 -8.06
N PHE A 3 9.12 1.50 -7.19
CA PHE A 3 8.00 1.06 -6.36
C PHE A 3 6.83 0.53 -7.18
N ILE A 4 6.53 1.17 -8.31
CA ILE A 4 5.42 0.72 -9.17
C ILE A 4 5.66 -0.70 -9.64
N THR A 5 6.87 -1.02 -10.11
CA THR A 5 7.23 -2.38 -10.51
C THR A 5 7.14 -3.36 -9.33
N SER A 6 7.65 -2.95 -8.16
CA SER A 6 7.59 -3.77 -6.95
C SER A 6 6.15 -4.08 -6.56
N LEU A 7 5.26 -3.10 -6.62
CA LEU A 7 3.84 -3.29 -6.29
C LEU A 7 3.15 -4.25 -7.26
N LYS A 8 3.46 -4.16 -8.54
CA LYS A 8 2.89 -5.07 -9.54
C LYS A 8 3.34 -6.50 -9.34
N ILE A 9 4.61 -6.70 -8.94
CA ILE A 9 5.15 -8.03 -8.64
C ILE A 9 4.52 -8.60 -7.37
N GLU A 10 4.36 -7.79 -6.32
CA GLU A 10 3.82 -8.23 -5.02
C GLU A 10 2.30 -8.37 -5.00
N ALA A 11 1.59 -7.82 -5.98
CA ALA A 11 0.13 -7.89 -6.03
C ALA A 11 -0.36 -9.34 -6.06
N ALA A 12 -1.37 -9.64 -5.25
CA ALA A 12 -1.90 -11.00 -5.11
C ALA A 12 -2.49 -11.56 -6.41
N LEU A 13 -3.17 -10.71 -7.17
CA LEU A 13 -3.80 -11.06 -8.45
C LEU A 13 -3.46 -9.98 -9.49
N ASP A 14 -3.57 -10.33 -10.77
CA ASP A 14 -3.28 -9.41 -11.86
C ASP A 14 -4.11 -8.11 -11.79
N SER A 15 -5.35 -8.20 -11.35
CA SER A 15 -6.25 -7.04 -11.22
C SER A 15 -6.04 -6.21 -9.96
N THR A 16 -5.26 -6.71 -9.00
CA THR A 16 -5.14 -6.10 -7.67
C THR A 16 -4.48 -4.73 -7.72
N TYR A 17 -3.44 -4.57 -8.54
CA TYR A 17 -2.76 -3.29 -8.68
C TYR A 17 -3.72 -2.20 -9.17
N GLY A 18 -4.49 -2.47 -10.22
CA GLY A 18 -5.47 -1.52 -10.77
C GLY A 18 -6.54 -1.13 -9.76
N LYS A 19 -7.02 -2.09 -8.98
CA LYS A 19 -8.00 -1.83 -7.92
C LYS A 19 -7.42 -0.96 -6.82
N GLY A 20 -6.17 -1.20 -6.43
CA GLY A 20 -5.47 -0.38 -5.45
C GLY A 20 -5.25 1.04 -5.96
N LEU A 21 -4.88 1.20 -7.22
CA LEU A 21 -4.72 2.50 -7.85
C LEU A 21 -6.04 3.28 -7.84
N ASP A 22 -7.15 2.63 -8.20
CA ASP A 22 -8.48 3.26 -8.18
C ASP A 22 -8.85 3.75 -6.78
N LEU A 23 -8.57 2.96 -5.74
CA LEU A 23 -8.81 3.36 -4.36
C LEU A 23 -7.99 4.57 -3.96
N ALA A 24 -6.71 4.62 -4.33
CA ALA A 24 -5.85 5.75 -4.04
C ALA A 24 -6.33 7.02 -4.74
N LEU A 25 -6.73 6.90 -6.01
CA LEU A 25 -7.23 8.03 -6.82
C LEU A 25 -8.58 8.55 -6.33
N SER A 26 -9.43 7.68 -5.82
CA SER A 26 -10.77 8.07 -5.33
C SER A 26 -10.79 8.58 -3.90
N GLY A 27 -9.64 8.67 -3.23
CA GLY A 27 -9.56 9.15 -1.85
C GLY A 27 -9.94 8.11 -0.81
N GLY A 28 -9.80 6.83 -1.14
CA GLY A 28 -10.13 5.73 -0.24
C GLY A 28 -9.12 5.48 0.88
N VAL A 29 -8.01 6.23 0.92
CA VAL A 29 -6.99 6.08 1.97
C VAL A 29 -7.06 7.30 2.88
N PHE A 30 -7.16 7.08 4.19
CA PHE A 30 -7.22 8.15 5.19
C PHE A 30 -6.48 7.73 6.46
N ASP A 31 -6.19 8.70 7.33
CA ASP A 31 -5.39 8.50 8.55
C ASP A 31 -4.02 7.91 8.27
N CYS A 32 -3.40 8.29 7.15
CA CYS A 32 -2.08 7.79 6.76
C CYS A 32 -1.00 8.39 7.67
N LYS A 33 -0.19 7.51 8.26
CA LYS A 33 0.89 7.90 9.18
C LYS A 33 2.18 7.19 8.81
N GLU A 34 3.29 7.94 8.88
CA GLU A 34 4.63 7.39 8.71
C GLU A 34 5.28 7.27 10.08
N THR A 35 5.93 6.14 10.31
CA THR A 35 6.69 5.88 11.53
C THR A 35 8.09 5.38 11.15
N PRO A 36 9.17 5.81 11.84
CA PRO A 36 10.49 5.28 11.56
C PRO A 36 10.54 3.77 11.80
N SER A 37 11.24 3.06 10.93
CA SER A 37 11.52 1.64 11.11
C SER A 37 12.84 1.47 11.86
N SER A 38 13.03 0.31 12.52
CA SER A 38 14.32 -0.07 13.09
C SER A 38 15.34 -0.42 11.99
N ILE A 39 14.90 -0.63 10.77
CA ILE A 39 15.76 -0.89 9.62
C ILE A 39 16.15 0.44 8.99
N GLU A 40 17.46 0.68 8.82
CA GLU A 40 17.96 1.90 8.21
C GLU A 40 17.46 2.05 6.77
N GLY A 41 17.01 3.25 6.41
CA GLY A 41 16.46 3.52 5.08
C GLY A 41 15.02 3.08 4.87
N ALA A 42 14.39 2.50 5.91
CA ALA A 42 13.02 2.01 5.83
C ALA A 42 12.07 2.83 6.69
N VAL A 43 10.80 2.83 6.28
CA VAL A 43 9.72 3.46 7.04
C VAL A 43 8.54 2.50 7.15
N ILE A 44 7.74 2.69 8.20
CA ILE A 44 6.48 1.99 8.38
C ILE A 44 5.36 2.97 8.08
N VAL A 45 4.47 2.61 7.18
CA VAL A 45 3.31 3.43 6.82
C VAL A 45 2.06 2.67 7.26
N SER A 46 1.22 3.32 8.03
CA SER A 46 -0.07 2.77 8.45
C SER A 46 -1.18 3.71 8.04
N GLY A 47 -2.35 3.15 7.82
CA GLY A 47 -3.52 3.93 7.44
C GLY A 47 -4.77 3.09 7.43
N THR A 48 -5.89 3.78 7.26
CA THR A 48 -7.19 3.16 7.09
C THR A 48 -7.57 3.24 5.63
N VAL A 49 -7.96 2.12 5.03
CA VAL A 49 -8.33 2.06 3.61
C VAL A 49 -9.76 1.59 3.50
N GLU A 50 -10.54 2.34 2.73
CA GLU A 50 -11.95 2.04 2.49
C GLU A 50 -12.09 0.74 1.71
N GLY A 51 -12.96 -0.15 2.20
CA GLY A 51 -13.30 -1.37 1.52
C GLY A 51 -14.64 -1.27 0.81
N SER A 52 -15.08 -2.38 0.25
CA SER A 52 -16.41 -2.49 -0.34
C SER A 52 -17.48 -2.43 0.75
N TYR A 53 -18.67 -1.94 0.42
CA TYR A 53 -19.83 -1.93 1.32
C TYR A 53 -19.64 -1.09 2.60
N GLY A 54 -18.87 -0.01 2.52
CA GLY A 54 -18.70 0.93 3.64
C GLY A 54 -17.81 0.47 4.77
N GLN A 55 -17.12 -0.65 4.59
CA GLN A 55 -16.13 -1.13 5.56
C GLN A 55 -14.83 -0.37 5.42
N ALA A 56 -14.03 -0.36 6.48
CA ALA A 56 -12.69 0.22 6.45
C ALA A 56 -11.72 -0.75 7.13
N TYR A 57 -10.53 -0.88 6.56
CA TYR A 57 -9.55 -1.85 7.02
C TYR A 57 -8.28 -1.16 7.49
N GLN A 58 -7.72 -1.65 8.59
CA GLN A 58 -6.44 -1.19 9.09
C GLN A 58 -5.34 -1.84 8.26
N THR A 59 -4.49 -1.02 7.69
CA THR A 59 -3.48 -1.46 6.73
C THR A 59 -2.12 -0.91 7.14
N ARG A 60 -1.08 -1.71 6.95
CA ARG A 60 0.28 -1.35 7.32
C ARG A 60 1.25 -1.92 6.31
N VAL A 61 2.25 -1.12 5.93
CA VAL A 61 3.33 -1.55 5.04
C VAL A 61 4.66 -1.05 5.57
N SER A 62 5.72 -1.81 5.29
CA SER A 62 7.09 -1.40 5.57
C SER A 62 7.81 -1.25 4.24
N LEU A 63 8.41 -0.09 4.00
CA LEU A 63 8.99 0.27 2.71
C LEU A 63 10.46 0.62 2.88
N ASP A 64 11.30 0.11 1.98
CA ASP A 64 12.69 0.55 1.82
C ASP A 64 12.68 1.66 0.76
N LEU A 65 12.94 2.90 1.19
CA LEU A 65 12.89 4.05 0.30
C LEU A 65 14.10 4.10 -0.63
N ASP A 66 15.25 3.57 -0.20
CA ASP A 66 16.46 3.58 -1.00
C ASP A 66 16.38 2.58 -2.16
N GLU A 67 15.93 1.36 -1.87
CA GLU A 67 15.79 0.29 -2.86
C GLU A 67 14.44 0.33 -3.59
N GLN A 68 13.52 1.17 -3.15
CA GLN A 68 12.16 1.25 -3.66
C GLN A 68 11.46 -0.11 -3.64
N ALA A 69 11.50 -0.75 -2.48
CA ALA A 69 10.97 -2.10 -2.30
C ALA A 69 9.99 -2.16 -1.13
N VAL A 70 9.03 -3.07 -1.22
CA VAL A 70 8.12 -3.38 -0.12
C VAL A 70 8.76 -4.50 0.71
N LEU A 71 9.01 -4.22 2.00
CA LEU A 71 9.65 -5.17 2.91
C LEU A 71 8.65 -6.06 3.63
N ALA A 72 7.49 -5.51 3.99
CA ALA A 72 6.44 -6.24 4.69
C ALA A 72 5.11 -5.53 4.50
N TYR A 73 4.04 -6.26 4.67
CA TYR A 73 2.69 -5.68 4.55
C TYR A 73 1.70 -6.49 5.39
N SER A 74 0.66 -5.82 5.87
CA SER A 74 -0.45 -6.48 6.58
C SER A 74 -1.73 -5.68 6.39
N CYS A 75 -2.84 -6.38 6.38
CA CYS A 75 -4.18 -5.80 6.27
C CYS A 75 -5.16 -6.77 6.93
N ASP A 76 -6.19 -6.23 7.58
CA ASP A 76 -7.20 -7.07 8.24
C ASP A 76 -8.39 -7.41 7.33
N CYS A 77 -8.26 -7.19 6.03
CA CYS A 77 -9.31 -7.55 5.07
C CYS A 77 -9.32 -9.06 4.78
N PRO A 78 -10.45 -9.60 4.29
CA PRO A 78 -10.54 -11.03 3.96
C PRO A 78 -9.55 -11.48 2.89
N ALA A 79 -9.27 -10.66 1.87
CA ALA A 79 -8.36 -11.02 0.79
C ALA A 79 -6.93 -11.23 1.29
N ALA A 80 -6.48 -10.45 2.29
CA ALA A 80 -5.15 -10.60 2.87
C ALA A 80 -4.95 -11.95 3.56
N ARG A 81 -6.04 -12.59 3.99
CA ARG A 81 -6.01 -13.91 4.64
C ARG A 81 -6.07 -15.06 3.63
N ASN A 82 -6.65 -14.82 2.46
CA ASN A 82 -6.99 -15.87 1.49
C ASN A 82 -6.02 -15.97 0.32
N TYR A 83 -5.22 -14.93 0.07
CA TYR A 83 -4.29 -14.88 -1.05
C TYR A 83 -2.90 -14.51 -0.59
N ASP A 84 -1.88 -15.09 -1.22
CA ASP A 84 -0.51 -14.65 -1.07
C ASP A 84 -0.32 -13.35 -1.84
N GLY A 85 0.55 -12.47 -1.31
CA GLY A 85 0.82 -11.20 -1.94
C GLY A 85 -0.02 -10.06 -1.40
N MET A 86 0.21 -8.86 -1.92
CA MET A 86 -0.45 -7.64 -1.43
C MET A 86 -1.90 -7.56 -1.91
N CYS A 87 -2.80 -7.20 -1.00
CA CYS A 87 -4.17 -6.90 -1.35
C CYS A 87 -4.30 -5.46 -1.91
N LYS A 88 -5.46 -5.15 -2.48
CA LYS A 88 -5.72 -3.81 -3.05
C LYS A 88 -5.59 -2.69 -2.03
N HIS A 89 -5.90 -2.95 -0.77
CA HIS A 89 -5.81 -1.94 0.30
C HIS A 89 -4.35 -1.60 0.61
N GLU A 90 -3.49 -2.61 0.66
CA GLU A 90 -2.05 -2.42 0.88
C GLU A 90 -1.43 -1.63 -0.27
N ILE A 91 -1.79 -1.95 -1.50
CA ILE A 91 -1.31 -1.24 -2.68
C ILE A 91 -1.80 0.22 -2.67
N ALA A 92 -3.07 0.44 -2.35
CA ALA A 92 -3.64 1.79 -2.26
C ALA A 92 -2.91 2.64 -1.22
N LEU A 93 -2.59 2.06 -0.06
CA LEU A 93 -1.85 2.76 1.00
C LEU A 93 -0.46 3.20 0.50
N VAL A 94 0.27 2.30 -0.15
CA VAL A 94 1.61 2.62 -0.68
C VAL A 94 1.51 3.72 -1.73
N LEU A 95 0.59 3.62 -2.68
CA LEU A 95 0.43 4.63 -3.73
C LEU A 95 0.05 5.99 -3.17
N HIS A 96 -0.86 6.04 -2.19
CA HIS A 96 -1.23 7.26 -1.50
C HIS A 96 -0.02 7.91 -0.82
N TYR A 97 0.77 7.11 -0.10
CA TYR A 97 1.96 7.59 0.59
C TYR A 97 3.01 8.12 -0.38
N LEU A 98 3.29 7.39 -1.46
CA LEU A 98 4.29 7.80 -2.46
C LEU A 98 3.89 9.09 -3.18
N ASP A 99 2.59 9.28 -3.43
CA ASP A 99 2.08 10.54 -3.98
C ASP A 99 2.31 11.68 -2.99
N ALA A 100 2.00 11.46 -1.72
CA ALA A 100 2.13 12.48 -0.67
C ALA A 100 3.58 12.95 -0.48
N ILE A 101 4.56 12.07 -0.64
CA ILE A 101 5.98 12.43 -0.52
C ILE A 101 6.64 12.77 -1.85
N GLY A 102 5.89 12.74 -2.97
CA GLY A 102 6.35 13.17 -4.28
C GLY A 102 7.23 12.18 -5.03
N ILE A 103 7.32 10.92 -4.59
CA ILE A 103 8.12 9.89 -5.27
C ILE A 103 7.38 9.34 -6.49
N ALA A 104 6.07 9.13 -6.38
CA ALA A 104 5.25 8.61 -7.47
C ALA A 104 3.91 9.35 -7.50
N PRO A 105 3.86 10.55 -8.10
CA PRO A 105 2.62 11.33 -8.19
C PRO A 105 1.52 10.58 -8.94
N LEU A 106 0.29 10.63 -8.42
CA LEU A 106 -0.87 9.98 -9.03
C LEU A 106 -1.52 10.83 -10.12
N ALA A 107 -1.28 12.12 -10.12
CA ALA A 107 -1.86 13.06 -11.09
C ALA A 107 -0.80 13.79 -11.89
#